data_156bf124b322910fa875c0e33a42d88a
#
_entry.id   156bf124b322910fa875c0e33a42d88a
#
_cell.length_a   1.000
_cell.length_b   1.000
_cell.length_c   1.000
_cell.angle_alpha   90.00
_cell.angle_beta   90.00
_cell.angle_gamma   90.00
#
_symmetry.space_group_name_H-M   'P 1'
#
loop_
_entity.id
_entity.type
_entity.pdbx_description
1 polymer ?
#
loop_
_entity_poly.entity_id
_entity_poly.type
_entity_poly.pdbx_seq_one_letter_code
_entity_poly.pdbx_strand_id
1 'polypeptide(L)'
;MIVLRKAKEADMQIITDLAERIWPQTYSDYISEEQLRYMLDLMYNKAELLSQLQKGYNFIIADDGKKDVGFACSSLVVPETSTYKLHKLYVLPEMHGKGVGKILINEVKNLCVRNGGKFLQLNVNRNN
;
A
#
# COMPACT_ATOMS: atom_id res chain seq x y z
N MET A 1 8.23 -5.14 17.43
CA MET A 1 8.36 -3.72 17.01
C MET A 1 8.20 -3.60 15.51
N ILE A 2 7.42 -2.65 15.06
CA ILE A 2 7.22 -2.42 13.63
C ILE A 2 8.27 -1.44 13.12
N VAL A 3 8.99 -1.86 12.08
CA VAL A 3 9.98 -1.02 11.40
C VAL A 3 9.47 -0.73 9.99
N LEU A 4 9.53 0.53 9.59
CA LEU A 4 9.10 0.95 8.27
C LEU A 4 10.33 1.23 7.40
N ARG A 5 10.20 0.90 6.11
CA ARG A 5 11.25 1.24 5.16
C ARG A 5 10.64 1.67 3.83
N LYS A 6 11.33 2.56 3.14
CA LYS A 6 10.93 2.96 1.80
C LYS A 6 11.32 1.84 0.83
N ALA A 7 10.35 1.38 0.06
CA ALA A 7 10.59 0.30 -0.89
C ALA A 7 11.35 0.80 -2.12
N LYS A 8 12.22 -0.05 -2.65
CA LYS A 8 13.02 0.18 -3.85
C LYS A 8 12.58 -0.81 -4.93
N GLU A 9 13.17 -0.71 -6.12
CA GLU A 9 12.86 -1.64 -7.22
C GLU A 9 12.93 -3.10 -6.79
N ALA A 10 13.98 -3.45 -6.05
CA ALA A 10 14.18 -4.83 -5.60
C ALA A 10 13.08 -5.32 -4.66
N ASP A 11 12.33 -4.41 -4.05
CA ASP A 11 11.28 -4.74 -3.08
C ASP A 11 9.90 -4.96 -3.73
N MET A 12 9.76 -4.72 -5.02
CA MET A 12 8.44 -4.80 -5.67
C MET A 12 7.87 -6.21 -5.62
N GLN A 13 8.71 -7.24 -5.65
CA GLN A 13 8.24 -8.61 -5.49
C GLN A 13 7.59 -8.82 -4.12
N ILE A 14 8.12 -8.16 -3.08
CA ILE A 14 7.54 -8.24 -1.73
C ILE A 14 6.11 -7.66 -1.73
N ILE A 15 5.91 -6.56 -2.43
CA ILE A 15 4.57 -5.95 -2.56
C ILE A 15 3.61 -6.91 -3.25
N THR A 16 4.04 -7.52 -4.36
CA THR A 16 3.24 -8.53 -5.07
C THR A 16 2.88 -9.69 -4.15
N ASP A 17 3.86 -10.23 -3.43
CA ASP A 17 3.65 -11.38 -2.55
C ASP A 17 2.69 -11.04 -1.40
N LEU A 18 2.83 -9.87 -0.80
CA LEU A 18 1.92 -9.42 0.25
C LEU A 18 0.50 -9.26 -0.28
N ALA A 19 0.32 -8.64 -1.45
CA ALA A 19 -0.99 -8.47 -2.04
C ALA A 19 -1.65 -9.83 -2.32
N GLU A 20 -0.89 -10.78 -2.83
CA GLU A 20 -1.40 -12.13 -3.13
C GLU A 20 -1.85 -12.87 -1.87
N ARG A 21 -1.26 -12.56 -0.72
CA ARG A 21 -1.67 -13.15 0.55
C ARG A 21 -2.85 -12.41 1.18
N ILE A 22 -2.89 -11.09 1.04
CA ILE A 22 -3.89 -10.25 1.72
C ILE A 22 -5.22 -10.22 0.98
N TRP A 23 -5.18 -10.04 -0.34
CA TRP A 23 -6.38 -9.82 -1.14
C TRP A 23 -7.40 -10.97 -1.07
N PRO A 24 -7.00 -12.25 -1.15
CA PRO A 24 -7.99 -13.33 -1.05
C PRO A 24 -8.77 -13.30 0.26
N GLN A 25 -8.11 -13.01 1.38
CA GLN A 25 -8.75 -12.97 2.69
C GLN A 25 -9.63 -11.72 2.86
N THR A 26 -9.30 -10.65 2.15
CA THR A 26 -10.05 -9.40 2.24
C THR A 26 -11.28 -9.39 1.34
N TYR A 27 -11.16 -9.94 0.14
CA TYR A 27 -12.15 -9.76 -0.92
C TYR A 27 -12.86 -11.04 -1.37
N SER A 28 -12.51 -12.21 -0.84
CA SER A 28 -13.10 -13.48 -1.30
C SER A 28 -14.63 -13.55 -1.13
N ASP A 29 -15.17 -12.81 -0.16
CA ASP A 29 -16.61 -12.78 0.06
C ASP A 29 -17.34 -11.85 -0.91
N TYR A 30 -16.61 -11.03 -1.67
CA TYR A 30 -17.18 -9.99 -2.52
C TYR A 30 -16.97 -10.23 -4.01
N ILE A 31 -15.90 -10.90 -4.37
CA ILE A 31 -15.58 -11.16 -5.78
C ILE A 31 -15.14 -12.61 -5.95
N SER A 32 -15.33 -13.14 -7.17
CA SER A 32 -14.95 -14.52 -7.49
C SER A 32 -13.41 -14.67 -7.46
N GLU A 33 -12.97 -15.91 -7.29
CA GLU A 33 -11.55 -16.23 -7.33
C GLU A 33 -10.93 -15.84 -8.68
N GLU A 34 -11.65 -16.09 -9.77
CA GLU A 34 -11.20 -15.72 -11.10
C GLU A 34 -11.02 -14.21 -11.26
N GLN A 35 -12.00 -13.44 -10.79
CA GLN A 35 -11.90 -11.98 -10.84
C GLN A 35 -10.81 -11.45 -9.94
N LEU A 36 -10.64 -12.05 -8.78
CA LEU A 36 -9.59 -11.70 -7.84
C LEU A 36 -8.22 -11.89 -8.49
N ARG A 37 -8.00 -13.03 -9.14
CA ARG A 37 -6.74 -13.32 -9.83
C ARG A 37 -6.48 -12.31 -10.95
N TYR A 38 -7.52 -12.00 -11.72
CA TYR A 38 -7.42 -11.01 -12.78
C TYR A 38 -6.98 -9.64 -12.23
N MET A 39 -7.61 -9.20 -11.15
CA MET A 39 -7.29 -7.89 -10.55
C MET A 39 -5.88 -7.86 -9.98
N LEU A 40 -5.44 -8.94 -9.32
CA LEU A 40 -4.09 -9.02 -8.79
C LEU A 40 -3.06 -8.97 -9.91
N ASP A 41 -3.28 -9.72 -10.98
CA ASP A 41 -2.36 -9.72 -12.12
C ASP A 41 -2.30 -8.35 -12.80
N LEU A 42 -3.43 -7.65 -12.87
CA LEU A 42 -3.48 -6.33 -13.49
C LEU A 42 -2.80 -5.26 -12.63
N MET A 43 -3.04 -5.28 -11.33
CA MET A 43 -2.64 -4.19 -10.42
C MET A 43 -1.31 -4.42 -9.72
N TYR A 44 -0.90 -5.66 -9.55
CA TYR A 44 0.26 -6.01 -8.73
C TYR A 44 1.32 -6.83 -9.46
N ASN A 45 1.28 -6.87 -10.80
CA ASN A 45 2.39 -7.48 -11.52
C ASN A 45 3.62 -6.57 -11.39
N LYS A 46 4.80 -7.17 -11.51
CA LYS A 46 6.05 -6.46 -11.28
C LYS A 46 6.23 -5.25 -12.20
N ALA A 47 5.87 -5.40 -13.47
CA ALA A 47 6.01 -4.32 -14.44
C ALA A 47 5.15 -3.10 -14.07
N GLU A 48 3.92 -3.34 -13.62
CA GLU A 48 3.01 -2.27 -13.19
C GLU A 48 3.55 -1.56 -11.95
N LEU A 49 4.03 -2.31 -10.96
CA LEU A 49 4.59 -1.73 -9.75
C LEU A 49 5.85 -0.92 -10.04
N LEU A 50 6.72 -1.42 -10.91
CA LEU A 50 7.91 -0.68 -11.32
C LEU A 50 7.54 0.60 -12.05
N SER A 51 6.51 0.57 -12.90
CA SER A 51 6.02 1.75 -13.59
C SER A 51 5.54 2.81 -12.59
N GLN A 52 4.79 2.39 -11.57
CA GLN A 52 4.34 3.30 -10.52
C GLN A 52 5.50 3.92 -9.76
N LEU A 53 6.48 3.09 -9.41
CA LEU A 53 7.67 3.57 -8.70
C LEU A 53 8.43 4.61 -9.54
N GLN A 54 8.58 4.36 -10.84
CA GLN A 54 9.25 5.29 -11.74
C GLN A 54 8.50 6.60 -11.92
N LYS A 55 7.17 6.56 -11.78
CA LYS A 55 6.33 7.75 -11.85
C LYS A 55 6.32 8.56 -10.55
N GLY A 56 7.08 8.12 -9.55
CA GLY A 56 7.19 8.85 -8.30
C GLY A 56 6.26 8.38 -7.18
N TYR A 57 5.60 7.23 -7.35
CA TYR A 57 4.81 6.67 -6.27
C TYR A 57 5.73 6.23 -5.14
N ASN A 58 5.31 6.50 -3.92
CA ASN A 58 6.07 6.15 -2.71
C ASN A 58 5.48 4.89 -2.10
N PHE A 59 6.28 3.83 -2.05
CA PHE A 59 5.90 2.57 -1.40
C PHE A 59 6.63 2.46 -0.07
N ILE A 60 5.88 2.11 0.98
CA ILE A 60 6.42 1.90 2.32
C ILE A 60 6.06 0.49 2.74
N ILE A 61 7.04 -0.26 3.24
CA ILE A 61 6.85 -1.62 3.73
C ILE A 61 7.00 -1.63 5.25
N ALA A 62 6.08 -2.32 5.93
CA ALA A 62 6.13 -2.53 7.37
C ALA A 62 6.65 -3.93 7.67
N ASP A 63 7.59 -4.02 8.59
CA ASP A 63 8.29 -5.25 9.00
C ASP A 63 8.14 -5.38 10.51
N ASP A 64 7.80 -6.59 11.00
CA ASP A 64 7.63 -6.83 12.44
C ASP A 64 8.90 -7.36 13.11
N GLY A 65 10.00 -7.39 12.38
CA GLY A 65 11.27 -7.93 12.85
C GLY A 65 11.50 -9.37 12.42
N LYS A 66 10.48 -10.05 11.92
CA LYS A 66 10.56 -11.43 11.44
C LYS A 66 10.17 -11.54 9.98
N LYS A 67 9.19 -10.75 9.56
CA LYS A 67 8.69 -10.77 8.18
C LYS A 67 8.05 -9.45 7.82
N ASP A 68 7.84 -9.24 6.53
CA ASP A 68 7.09 -8.11 6.03
C ASP A 68 5.60 -8.35 6.26
N VAL A 69 4.89 -7.39 6.83
CA VAL A 69 3.52 -7.58 7.30
C VAL A 69 2.50 -6.63 6.68
N GLY A 70 2.94 -5.64 5.93
CA GLY A 70 2.02 -4.70 5.30
C GLY A 70 2.74 -3.70 4.43
N PHE A 71 1.96 -2.91 3.70
CA PHE A 71 2.52 -1.88 2.84
C PHE A 71 1.51 -0.77 2.59
N ALA A 72 2.04 0.38 2.19
CA ALA A 72 1.24 1.53 1.78
C ALA A 72 1.86 2.15 0.52
N CYS A 73 1.03 2.82 -0.27
CA CYS A 73 1.50 3.51 -1.47
C CYS A 73 0.77 4.83 -1.61
N SER A 74 1.52 5.90 -1.84
CA SER A 74 0.97 7.24 -2.01
C SER A 74 1.69 7.98 -3.13
N SER A 75 1.03 8.99 -3.69
CA SER A 75 1.65 9.87 -4.67
C SER A 75 1.00 11.24 -4.68
N LEU A 76 1.71 12.21 -5.25
CA LEU A 76 1.17 13.55 -5.49
C LEU A 76 0.22 13.46 -6.68
N VAL A 77 -1.06 13.77 -6.46
CA VAL A 77 -2.07 13.64 -7.53
C VAL A 77 -2.57 14.99 -8.05
N VAL A 78 -2.54 16.05 -7.23
CA VAL A 78 -2.91 17.39 -7.67
C VAL A 78 -1.81 18.36 -7.23
N PRO A 79 -0.81 18.60 -8.13
CA PRO A 79 0.33 19.47 -7.77
C PRO A 79 -0.09 20.89 -7.40
N GLU A 80 -1.12 21.42 -8.06
CA GLU A 80 -1.56 22.80 -7.86
C GLU A 80 -2.00 23.07 -6.42
N THR A 81 -2.55 22.07 -5.76
CA THR A 81 -3.01 22.18 -4.38
C THR A 81 -2.12 21.42 -3.40
N SER A 82 -1.04 20.82 -3.89
CA SER A 82 -0.15 19.97 -3.09
C SER A 82 -0.93 18.83 -2.43
N THR A 83 -1.83 18.20 -3.20
CA THR A 83 -2.68 17.11 -2.72
C THR A 83 -2.04 15.76 -3.05
N TYR A 84 -1.85 14.95 -2.03
CA TYR A 84 -1.40 13.55 -2.14
C TYR A 84 -2.58 12.62 -2.00
N LYS A 85 -2.43 11.40 -2.51
CA LYS A 85 -3.44 10.35 -2.37
C LYS A 85 -2.80 9.08 -1.85
N LEU A 86 -3.46 8.46 -0.88
CA LEU A 86 -3.12 7.11 -0.43
C LEU A 86 -3.82 6.13 -1.36
N HIS A 87 -3.03 5.44 -2.20
CA HIS A 87 -3.56 4.49 -3.19
C HIS A 87 -3.76 3.10 -2.63
N LYS A 88 -2.87 2.68 -1.73
CA LYS A 88 -2.85 1.33 -1.21
C LYS A 88 -2.51 1.36 0.27
N LEU A 89 -3.24 0.58 1.05
CA LEU A 89 -2.94 0.36 2.47
C LEU A 89 -3.45 -1.03 2.83
N TYR A 90 -2.53 -1.97 2.99
CA TYR A 90 -2.88 -3.35 3.25
C TYR A 90 -1.97 -3.94 4.31
N VAL A 91 -2.57 -4.72 5.22
CA VAL A 91 -1.88 -5.37 6.34
C VAL A 91 -2.33 -6.82 6.38
N LEU A 92 -1.38 -7.74 6.63
CA LEU A 92 -1.72 -9.16 6.78
C LEU A 92 -2.82 -9.33 7.83
N PRO A 93 -3.83 -10.19 7.56
CA PRO A 93 -4.94 -10.38 8.50
C PRO A 93 -4.50 -10.77 9.91
N GLU A 94 -3.45 -11.59 10.05
CA GLU A 94 -2.94 -11.99 11.36
C GLU A 94 -2.37 -10.83 12.17
N MET A 95 -2.13 -9.69 11.52
CA MET A 95 -1.61 -8.49 12.19
C MET A 95 -2.69 -7.44 12.44
N HIS A 96 -3.94 -7.73 12.11
CA HIS A 96 -5.03 -6.80 12.36
C HIS A 96 -5.21 -6.60 13.88
N GLY A 97 -5.55 -5.37 14.27
CA GLY A 97 -5.72 -5.03 15.68
C GLY A 97 -4.43 -4.72 16.40
N LYS A 98 -3.29 -4.77 15.73
CA LYS A 98 -1.97 -4.50 16.33
C LYS A 98 -1.41 -3.12 15.95
N GLY A 99 -2.21 -2.30 15.28
CA GLY A 99 -1.84 -0.92 14.99
C GLY A 99 -0.94 -0.72 13.78
N VAL A 100 -0.68 -1.76 12.97
CA VAL A 100 0.22 -1.64 11.82
C VAL A 100 -0.32 -0.66 10.78
N GLY A 101 -1.62 -0.72 10.48
CA GLY A 101 -2.25 0.20 9.54
C GLY A 101 -2.11 1.65 9.97
N LYS A 102 -2.31 1.92 11.25
CA LYS A 102 -2.16 3.27 11.80
C LYS A 102 -0.71 3.76 11.68
N ILE A 103 0.25 2.89 11.95
CA ILE A 103 1.66 3.23 11.82
C ILE A 103 2.00 3.58 10.36
N LEU A 104 1.48 2.80 9.41
CA LEU A 104 1.67 3.06 7.99
C LEU A 104 1.04 4.39 7.57
N ILE A 105 -0.20 4.65 7.99
CA ILE A 105 -0.87 5.90 7.65
C ILE A 105 -0.10 7.10 8.21
N ASN A 106 0.37 7.00 9.44
CA ASN A 106 1.13 8.08 10.05
C ASN A 106 2.41 8.37 9.28
N GLU A 107 3.11 7.33 8.79
CA GLU A 107 4.30 7.54 7.98
C GLU A 107 3.97 8.18 6.64
N VAL A 108 2.86 7.79 6.01
CA VAL A 108 2.40 8.42 4.78
C VAL A 108 2.13 9.90 5.01
N LYS A 109 1.48 10.25 6.12
CA LYS A 109 1.24 11.65 6.49
C LYS A 109 2.56 12.41 6.68
N ASN A 110 3.51 11.81 7.39
CA ASN A 110 4.81 12.43 7.63
C ASN A 110 5.56 12.66 6.32
N LEU A 111 5.52 11.68 5.44
CA LEU A 111 6.17 11.78 4.13
C LEU A 111 5.54 12.91 3.30
N CYS A 112 4.22 13.03 3.31
CA CYS A 112 3.52 14.12 2.62
C CYS A 112 3.95 15.48 3.15
N VAL A 113 4.01 15.63 4.46
CA VAL A 113 4.43 16.90 5.09
C VAL A 113 5.87 17.23 4.72
N ARG A 114 6.77 16.26 4.78
CA ARG A 114 8.19 16.47 4.43
C ARG A 114 8.36 16.93 2.97
N ASN A 115 7.42 16.56 2.10
CA ASN A 115 7.46 16.91 0.68
C ASN A 115 6.57 18.14 0.35
N GLY A 116 6.12 18.87 1.37
CA GLY A 116 5.31 20.06 1.15
C GLY A 116 3.84 19.80 0.87
N GLY A 117 3.38 18.58 1.09
CA GLY A 117 1.97 18.24 0.90
C GLY A 117 1.07 18.95 1.88
N LYS A 118 -0.08 19.42 1.40
CA LYS A 118 -1.07 20.13 2.23
C LYS A 118 -2.31 19.27 2.49
N PHE A 119 -2.64 18.37 1.59
CA PHE A 119 -3.82 17.52 1.69
C PHE A 119 -3.45 16.08 1.36
N LEU A 120 -4.09 15.14 2.06
CA LEU A 120 -3.97 13.72 1.78
C LEU A 120 -5.36 13.13 1.60
N GLN A 121 -5.63 12.62 0.39
CA GLN A 121 -6.91 11.97 0.09
C GLN A 121 -6.83 10.50 0.50
N LEU A 122 -7.88 10.05 1.17
CA LEU A 122 -8.05 8.64 1.53
C LEU A 122 -9.34 8.14 0.91
N ASN A 123 -9.28 7.05 0.17
CA ASN A 123 -10.49 6.37 -0.31
C ASN A 123 -10.89 5.33 0.72
N VAL A 124 -12.06 5.51 1.32
CA VAL A 124 -12.60 4.56 2.28
C VAL A 124 -13.80 3.86 1.64
N ASN A 125 -13.69 2.54 1.52
CA ASN A 125 -14.80 1.73 1.07
C ASN A 125 -15.72 1.49 2.26
N ARG A 126 -17.02 1.79 2.09
CA ARG A 126 -18.01 1.64 3.17
C ARG A 126 -18.14 0.21 3.67
N ASN A 127 -17.77 -0.76 2.83
CA ASN A 127 -17.89 -2.17 3.15
C ASN A 127 -16.62 -2.76 3.76
N ASN A 128 -15.65 -1.94 4.02
CA ASN A 128 -14.42 -2.41 4.67
C ASN A 128 -14.51 -2.27 6.18
#